data_fd7c3b1c77de140b7e775d5348cce31b
#
_entry.id   fd7c3b1c77de140b7e775d5348cce31b
#
_cell.length_a   1.000
_cell.length_b   1.000
_cell.length_c   1.000
_cell.angle_alpha   90.00
_cell.angle_beta   90.00
_cell.angle_gamma   90.00
#
_symmetry.space_group_name_H-M   'P 1'
#
loop_
_entity.id
_entity.type
_entity.pdbx_description
1 polymer ?
#
loop_
_entity_poly.entity_id
_entity_poly.type
_entity_poly.pdbx_seq_one_letter_code
_entity_poly.pdbx_strand_id
1 'polypeptide(L)'
;MNWAELREEEFEEAAKKADGLCVIPVGCFEMHGEHLPVGTDVYEAVAVAELAATMEEVVVFPAFEFGDVAGLVEKKGAINLDPELRLRLLENYCSEIARQGFDKILLLNYHGGNPAFLTYFMNAMDHKAHDYRVLSCFPVPLFVEEVYPVLTEKGIEAFPELLPEDEEVIREFVEEKHLDGHGGLLETCLMLAIRPDLVKMDRTSAVSGLSTHNADALAAAGLSSTAFWYLNFPNGGFCGTDPVKANTRIGKMMLRLSAEKAVTAIRAFKENTNELKALLDRKNAFHRKK
;
A
#
# COMPACT_ATOMS: atom_id res chain seq x y z
N MET A 1 -2.50 -15.72 9.20
CA MET A 1 -3.18 -15.69 10.53
C MET A 1 -3.52 -14.25 10.87
N ASN A 2 -4.68 -13.98 11.45
CA ASN A 2 -5.06 -12.61 11.87
C ASN A 2 -4.74 -12.43 13.36
N TRP A 3 -3.98 -11.39 13.70
CA TRP A 3 -3.58 -11.06 15.08
C TRP A 3 -4.76 -10.95 16.06
N ALA A 4 -5.84 -10.26 15.62
CA ALA A 4 -7.02 -10.03 16.47
C ALA A 4 -7.84 -11.29 16.75
N GLU A 5 -7.59 -12.38 16.05
CA GLU A 5 -8.30 -13.65 16.19
C GLU A 5 -7.51 -14.68 17.04
N LEU A 6 -6.21 -14.38 17.32
CA LEU A 6 -5.38 -15.24 18.16
C LEU A 6 -5.75 -15.10 19.64
N ARG A 7 -5.75 -16.22 20.36
CA ARG A 7 -5.81 -16.26 21.81
C ARG A 7 -4.40 -16.18 22.41
N GLU A 8 -4.30 -15.80 23.68
CA GLU A 8 -3.01 -15.63 24.38
C GLU A 8 -2.08 -16.83 24.18
N GLU A 9 -2.58 -18.04 24.37
CA GLU A 9 -1.82 -19.29 24.27
C GLU A 9 -1.37 -19.63 22.83
N GLU A 10 -1.93 -18.99 21.82
CA GLU A 10 -1.62 -19.25 20.40
C GLU A 10 -0.45 -18.39 19.87
N PHE A 11 -0.06 -17.32 20.58
CA PHE A 11 0.92 -16.34 20.08
C PHE A 11 2.31 -16.94 19.87
N GLU A 12 2.79 -17.79 20.77
CA GLU A 12 4.12 -18.41 20.63
C GLU A 12 4.19 -19.29 19.37
N GLU A 13 3.16 -20.12 19.16
CA GLU A 13 3.08 -20.99 17.97
C GLU A 13 2.87 -20.19 16.69
N ALA A 14 2.07 -19.11 16.72
CA ALA A 14 1.86 -18.22 15.59
C ALA A 14 3.16 -17.51 15.18
N ALA A 15 3.92 -16.98 16.13
CA ALA A 15 5.22 -16.37 15.86
C ALA A 15 6.20 -17.38 15.25
N LYS A 16 6.24 -18.62 15.77
CA LYS A 16 7.07 -19.68 15.22
C LYS A 16 6.68 -20.07 13.79
N LYS A 17 5.40 -20.26 13.50
CA LYS A 17 4.90 -20.58 12.15
C LYS A 17 5.19 -19.45 11.16
N ALA A 18 5.04 -18.22 11.59
CA ALA A 18 5.33 -17.04 10.79
C ALA A 18 6.83 -16.75 10.64
N ASP A 19 7.72 -17.55 11.22
CA ASP A 19 9.16 -17.28 11.30
C ASP A 19 9.46 -15.88 11.87
N GLY A 20 8.72 -15.49 12.91
CA GLY A 20 8.82 -14.17 13.54
C GLY A 20 8.38 -12.99 12.68
N LEU A 21 7.68 -13.21 11.56
CA LEU A 21 7.24 -12.14 10.67
C LEU A 21 5.78 -11.73 10.94
N CYS A 22 5.59 -10.43 11.18
CA CYS A 22 4.30 -9.78 11.29
C CYS A 22 4.14 -8.72 10.20
N VAL A 23 3.00 -8.73 9.51
CA VAL A 23 2.64 -7.73 8.49
C VAL A 23 1.72 -6.69 9.10
N ILE A 24 2.05 -5.41 8.96
CA ILE A 24 1.15 -4.30 9.27
C ILE A 24 0.65 -3.74 7.94
N PRO A 25 -0.64 -3.89 7.60
CA PRO A 25 -1.25 -3.16 6.49
C PRO A 25 -1.19 -1.65 6.78
N VAL A 26 -0.76 -0.84 5.82
CA VAL A 26 -0.60 0.62 6.00
C VAL A 26 -1.37 1.36 4.93
N GLY A 27 -2.36 2.12 5.35
CA GLY A 27 -3.18 3.01 4.52
C GLY A 27 -3.34 4.38 5.15
N CYS A 28 -4.36 5.12 4.72
CA CYS A 28 -4.76 6.36 5.35
C CYS A 28 -6.26 6.61 5.15
N PHE A 29 -6.76 7.71 5.75
CA PHE A 29 -8.10 8.23 5.48
C PHE A 29 -7.97 9.49 4.65
N GLU A 30 -8.29 9.41 3.37
CA GLU A 30 -8.27 10.55 2.46
C GLU A 30 -9.36 10.44 1.37
N MET A 31 -9.63 11.54 0.69
CA MET A 31 -10.61 11.57 -0.39
C MET A 31 -10.09 10.82 -1.62
N HIS A 32 -10.90 9.98 -2.23
CA HIS A 32 -10.64 9.24 -3.48
C HIS A 32 -11.76 9.52 -4.50
N GLY A 33 -11.82 10.76 -4.99
CA GLY A 33 -12.94 11.20 -5.80
C GLY A 33 -14.26 11.25 -5.01
N GLU A 34 -15.39 11.26 -5.72
CA GLU A 34 -16.72 11.15 -5.11
C GLU A 34 -17.29 9.73 -5.19
N HIS A 35 -16.57 8.81 -5.82
CA HIS A 35 -17.04 7.46 -6.09
C HIS A 35 -16.46 6.40 -5.13
N LEU A 36 -15.35 6.67 -4.46
CA LEU A 36 -14.72 5.77 -3.49
C LEU A 36 -14.82 6.31 -2.06
N PRO A 37 -14.83 5.43 -1.04
CA PRO A 37 -14.84 5.84 0.36
C PRO A 37 -13.47 6.38 0.80
N VAL A 38 -13.45 7.19 1.85
CA VAL A 38 -12.19 7.75 2.40
C VAL A 38 -11.21 6.70 2.96
N GLY A 39 -11.66 5.49 3.21
CA GLY A 39 -10.82 4.39 3.71
C GLY A 39 -10.30 3.46 2.61
N THR A 40 -10.30 3.87 1.35
CA THR A 40 -9.88 3.04 0.20
C THR A 40 -8.52 2.37 0.44
N ASP A 41 -7.47 3.13 0.73
CA ASP A 41 -6.13 2.60 0.98
C ASP A 41 -6.09 1.55 2.12
N VAL A 42 -6.90 1.78 3.16
CA VAL A 42 -6.97 0.84 4.30
C VAL A 42 -7.62 -0.47 3.88
N TYR A 43 -8.75 -0.40 3.14
CA TYR A 43 -9.42 -1.61 2.64
C TYR A 43 -8.51 -2.41 1.71
N GLU A 44 -7.80 -1.74 0.81
CA GLU A 44 -6.87 -2.36 -0.13
C GLU A 44 -5.68 -3.01 0.58
N ALA A 45 -5.01 -2.28 1.48
CA ALA A 45 -3.90 -2.80 2.26
C ALA A 45 -4.28 -4.05 3.08
N VAL A 46 -5.45 -4.01 3.74
CA VAL A 46 -5.96 -5.14 4.53
C VAL A 46 -6.27 -6.33 3.63
N ALA A 47 -7.02 -6.13 2.53
CA ALA A 47 -7.40 -7.21 1.65
C ALA A 47 -6.19 -7.91 1.01
N VAL A 48 -5.18 -7.14 0.60
CA VAL A 48 -3.93 -7.69 0.06
C VAL A 48 -3.16 -8.49 1.11
N ALA A 49 -3.03 -7.95 2.34
CA ALA A 49 -2.33 -8.63 3.42
C ALA A 49 -3.04 -9.93 3.84
N GLU A 50 -4.37 -9.91 3.95
CA GLU A 50 -5.17 -11.09 4.30
C GLU A 50 -5.10 -12.16 3.20
N LEU A 51 -5.19 -11.76 1.92
CA LEU A 51 -5.04 -12.71 0.81
C LEU A 51 -3.63 -13.29 0.78
N ALA A 52 -2.58 -12.48 0.97
CA ALA A 52 -1.19 -12.97 1.07
C ALA A 52 -1.01 -13.96 2.22
N ALA A 53 -1.68 -13.76 3.36
CA ALA A 53 -1.66 -14.65 4.51
C ALA A 53 -2.36 -16.00 4.27
N THR A 54 -3.13 -16.15 3.19
CA THR A 54 -3.65 -17.47 2.75
C THR A 54 -2.64 -18.24 1.91
N MET A 55 -1.63 -17.56 1.34
CA MET A 55 -0.61 -18.11 0.46
C MET A 55 0.73 -18.35 1.16
N GLU A 56 0.99 -17.63 2.26
CA GLU A 56 2.23 -17.72 3.03
C GLU A 56 1.94 -17.56 4.52
N GLU A 57 2.60 -18.35 5.36
CA GLU A 57 2.42 -18.30 6.82
C GLU A 57 2.98 -17.00 7.39
N VAL A 58 2.09 -16.09 7.78
CA VAL A 58 2.41 -14.80 8.40
C VAL A 58 1.28 -14.38 9.35
N VAL A 59 1.59 -13.53 10.32
CA VAL A 59 0.58 -12.89 11.15
C VAL A 59 0.29 -11.49 10.60
N VAL A 60 -0.98 -11.20 10.34
CA VAL A 60 -1.45 -9.88 9.92
C VAL A 60 -1.96 -9.12 11.14
N PHE A 61 -1.31 -8.00 11.45
CA PHE A 61 -1.70 -7.08 12.51
C PHE A 61 -2.85 -6.16 12.03
N PRO A 62 -3.68 -5.59 12.91
CA PRO A 62 -4.62 -4.55 12.54
C PRO A 62 -3.96 -3.39 11.78
N ALA A 63 -4.67 -2.81 10.81
CA ALA A 63 -4.08 -1.80 9.94
C ALA A 63 -3.56 -0.56 10.69
N PHE A 64 -2.46 0.00 10.23
CA PHE A 64 -2.04 1.36 10.56
C PHE A 64 -2.73 2.32 9.58
N GLU A 65 -3.76 3.02 10.07
CA GLU A 65 -4.69 3.82 9.27
C GLU A 65 -4.28 5.31 9.18
N PHE A 66 -3.15 5.68 9.76
CA PHE A 66 -2.72 7.07 9.93
C PHE A 66 -1.53 7.45 9.05
N GLY A 67 -1.61 7.11 7.76
CA GLY A 67 -0.63 7.49 6.76
C GLY A 67 -0.52 8.99 6.53
N ASP A 68 0.34 9.41 5.61
CA ASP A 68 0.60 10.82 5.31
C ASP A 68 -0.41 11.39 4.32
N VAL A 69 -1.32 12.22 4.79
CA VAL A 69 -2.36 12.89 3.98
C VAL A 69 -2.21 14.42 3.97
N ALA A 70 -1.00 14.92 4.21
CA ALA A 70 -0.75 16.36 4.41
C ALA A 70 -1.36 17.28 3.35
N GLY A 71 -1.45 16.82 2.11
CA GLY A 71 -1.98 17.62 1.02
C GLY A 71 -3.50 17.60 0.85
N LEU A 72 -4.21 16.72 1.54
CA LEU A 72 -5.68 16.61 1.50
C LEU A 72 -6.33 16.93 2.85
N VAL A 73 -5.60 17.59 3.75
CA VAL A 73 -6.06 17.90 5.11
C VAL A 73 -7.34 18.74 5.16
N GLU A 74 -7.59 19.57 4.13
CA GLU A 74 -8.79 20.37 4.04
C GLU A 74 -10.02 19.60 3.58
N LYS A 75 -9.86 18.35 3.12
CA LYS A 75 -10.97 17.49 2.68
C LYS A 75 -11.63 16.83 3.88
N LYS A 76 -12.97 16.75 3.85
CA LYS A 76 -13.74 16.11 4.91
C LYS A 76 -13.43 14.62 4.97
N GLY A 77 -13.23 14.11 6.17
CA GLY A 77 -12.92 12.71 6.43
C GLY A 77 -11.42 12.39 6.42
N ALA A 78 -10.55 13.29 5.93
CA ALA A 78 -9.11 13.13 6.04
C ALA A 78 -8.65 13.22 7.51
N ILE A 79 -7.75 12.33 7.91
CA ILE A 79 -7.13 12.33 9.24
C ILE A 79 -5.62 12.45 9.08
N ASN A 80 -5.07 13.61 9.41
CA ASN A 80 -3.65 13.87 9.38
C ASN A 80 -3.12 14.09 10.80
N LEU A 81 -2.48 13.08 11.37
CA LEU A 81 -1.87 13.20 12.69
C LEU A 81 -0.66 14.13 12.64
N ASP A 82 -0.35 14.73 13.81
CA ASP A 82 0.93 15.38 14.03
C ASP A 82 2.07 14.43 13.62
N PRO A 83 3.08 14.88 12.81
CA PRO A 83 4.12 14.00 12.29
C PRO A 83 4.96 13.29 13.37
N GLU A 84 5.24 13.96 14.51
CA GLU A 84 5.98 13.34 15.61
C GLU A 84 5.13 12.28 16.31
N LEU A 85 3.84 12.57 16.51
CA LEU A 85 2.90 11.60 17.06
C LEU A 85 2.78 10.37 16.17
N ARG A 86 2.67 10.57 14.85
CA ARG A 86 2.58 9.48 13.86
C ARG A 86 3.81 8.58 13.88
N LEU A 87 5.01 9.16 13.88
CA LEU A 87 6.27 8.42 14.00
C LEU A 87 6.32 7.61 15.30
N ARG A 88 6.00 8.24 16.43
CA ARG A 88 6.00 7.59 17.74
C ARG A 88 4.96 6.50 17.86
N LEU A 89 3.80 6.69 17.26
CA LEU A 89 2.73 5.69 17.26
C LEU A 89 3.16 4.43 16.50
N LEU A 90 3.70 4.57 15.28
CA LEU A 90 4.17 3.45 14.48
C LEU A 90 5.37 2.75 15.15
N GLU A 91 6.29 3.50 15.78
CA GLU A 91 7.39 2.95 16.56
C GLU A 91 6.89 2.09 17.74
N ASN A 92 5.86 2.58 18.45
CA ASN A 92 5.25 1.82 19.54
C ASN A 92 4.56 0.54 19.02
N TYR A 93 3.87 0.59 17.88
CA TYR A 93 3.32 -0.62 17.25
C TYR A 93 4.43 -1.64 17.01
N CYS A 94 5.53 -1.23 16.36
CA CYS A 94 6.64 -2.12 16.07
C CYS A 94 7.26 -2.72 17.35
N SER A 95 7.48 -1.90 18.38
CA SER A 95 8.07 -2.38 19.64
C SER A 95 7.17 -3.34 20.40
N GLU A 96 5.84 -3.10 20.41
CA GLU A 96 4.89 -4.00 21.05
C GLU A 96 4.70 -5.30 20.29
N ILE A 97 4.70 -5.27 18.96
CA ILE A 97 4.69 -6.47 18.11
C ILE A 97 5.94 -7.30 18.38
N ALA A 98 7.12 -6.65 18.45
CA ALA A 98 8.38 -7.32 18.75
C ALA A 98 8.39 -7.97 20.15
N ARG A 99 7.81 -7.30 21.14
CA ARG A 99 7.66 -7.82 22.51
C ARG A 99 6.84 -9.12 22.54
N GLN A 100 5.96 -9.34 21.56
CA GLN A 100 5.16 -10.58 21.43
C GLN A 100 5.89 -11.69 20.64
N GLY A 101 7.14 -11.51 20.28
CA GLY A 101 7.95 -12.53 19.62
C GLY A 101 8.10 -12.38 18.11
N PHE A 102 7.64 -11.28 17.52
CA PHE A 102 7.77 -11.00 16.08
C PHE A 102 8.92 -10.01 15.82
N ASP A 103 10.08 -10.53 15.47
CA ASP A 103 11.29 -9.72 15.25
C ASP A 103 11.45 -9.20 13.81
N LYS A 104 10.54 -9.57 12.92
CA LYS A 104 10.45 -9.11 11.53
C LYS A 104 9.10 -8.44 11.31
N ILE A 105 9.09 -7.15 10.97
CA ILE A 105 7.87 -6.36 10.78
C ILE A 105 7.87 -5.83 9.36
N LEU A 106 6.89 -6.23 8.57
CA LEU A 106 6.68 -5.77 7.20
C LEU A 106 5.55 -4.75 7.16
N LEU A 107 5.87 -3.51 6.78
CA LEU A 107 4.88 -2.47 6.50
C LEU A 107 4.39 -2.64 5.06
N LEU A 108 3.21 -3.23 4.89
CA LEU A 108 2.58 -3.44 3.60
C LEU A 108 1.79 -2.18 3.25
N ASN A 109 2.41 -1.30 2.48
CA ASN A 109 1.84 -0.01 2.12
C ASN A 109 0.93 -0.11 0.90
N TYR A 110 -0.20 0.62 0.95
CA TYR A 110 -1.12 0.77 -0.18
C TYR A 110 -1.54 2.22 -0.43
N HIS A 111 -0.82 3.19 0.16
CA HIS A 111 -1.04 4.62 -0.03
C HIS A 111 0.17 5.31 -0.69
N GLY A 112 -0.08 6.01 -1.80
CA GLY A 112 0.94 6.67 -2.61
C GLY A 112 1.72 7.79 -1.88
N GLY A 113 1.14 8.41 -0.87
CA GLY A 113 1.79 9.44 -0.05
C GLY A 113 2.78 8.90 0.99
N ASN A 114 2.68 7.63 1.37
CA ASN A 114 3.45 7.04 2.46
C ASN A 114 4.94 6.76 2.20
N PRO A 115 5.46 6.52 0.96
CA PRO A 115 6.84 6.08 0.78
C PRO A 115 7.90 6.96 1.44
N ALA A 116 7.74 8.29 1.36
CA ALA A 116 8.67 9.23 2.01
C ALA A 116 8.61 9.14 3.53
N PHE A 117 7.41 9.07 4.10
CA PHE A 117 7.18 8.89 5.54
C PHE A 117 7.77 7.56 6.04
N LEU A 118 7.49 6.45 5.37
CA LEU A 118 7.97 5.13 5.78
C LEU A 118 9.49 5.02 5.68
N THR A 119 10.10 5.59 4.63
CA THR A 119 11.56 5.66 4.50
C THR A 119 12.18 6.47 5.63
N TYR A 120 11.61 7.65 5.94
CA TYR A 120 12.07 8.45 7.06
C TYR A 120 11.87 7.73 8.41
N PHE A 121 10.73 7.08 8.60
CA PHE A 121 10.45 6.28 9.80
C PHE A 121 11.51 5.20 10.03
N MET A 122 11.78 4.37 9.02
CA MET A 122 12.80 3.31 9.13
C MET A 122 14.20 3.88 9.46
N ASN A 123 14.57 5.02 8.86
CA ASN A 123 15.82 5.71 9.19
C ASN A 123 15.81 6.27 10.62
N ALA A 124 14.69 6.84 11.06
CA ALA A 124 14.55 7.42 12.40
C ALA A 124 14.64 6.38 13.51
N MET A 125 14.22 5.13 13.25
CA MET A 125 14.34 4.04 14.22
C MET A 125 15.77 3.74 14.64
N ASP A 126 16.74 4.08 13.82
CA ASP A 126 18.16 3.91 14.13
C ASP A 126 18.70 4.85 15.24
N HIS A 127 17.88 5.72 15.83
CA HIS A 127 18.31 6.64 16.89
C HIS A 127 18.58 5.94 18.24
N LYS A 128 18.03 4.74 18.43
CA LYS A 128 18.21 3.92 19.64
C LYS A 128 18.35 2.42 19.31
N ALA A 129 18.83 1.64 20.27
CA ALA A 129 18.88 0.19 20.15
C ALA A 129 17.48 -0.42 20.17
N HIS A 130 17.25 -1.40 19.29
CA HIS A 130 16.06 -2.25 19.25
C HIS A 130 16.38 -3.63 18.70
N ASP A 131 15.54 -4.63 18.96
CA ASP A 131 15.83 -6.04 18.64
C ASP A 131 14.95 -6.60 17.50
N TYR A 132 14.36 -5.71 16.68
CA TYR A 132 13.50 -6.09 15.55
C TYR A 132 13.90 -5.34 14.29
N ARG A 133 13.50 -5.86 13.16
CA ARG A 133 13.78 -5.32 11.83
C ARG A 133 12.48 -4.87 11.18
N VAL A 134 12.49 -3.70 10.55
CA VAL A 134 11.33 -3.15 9.83
C VAL A 134 11.71 -2.94 8.38
N LEU A 135 10.91 -3.48 7.48
CA LEU A 135 10.97 -3.21 6.05
C LEU A 135 9.59 -2.75 5.57
N SER A 136 9.54 -2.11 4.42
CA SER A 136 8.29 -1.76 3.76
C SER A 136 8.23 -2.32 2.35
N CYS A 137 7.04 -2.64 1.88
CA CYS A 137 6.77 -2.95 0.48
C CYS A 137 5.54 -2.17 -0.01
N PHE A 138 5.49 -1.95 -1.32
CA PHE A 138 4.35 -1.35 -2.02
C PHE A 138 3.97 -2.29 -3.17
N PRO A 139 3.16 -3.33 -2.91
CA PRO A 139 2.97 -4.44 -3.83
C PRO A 139 1.91 -4.14 -4.91
N VAL A 140 1.78 -2.90 -5.34
CA VAL A 140 0.85 -2.47 -6.38
C VAL A 140 1.33 -2.97 -7.74
N PRO A 141 0.55 -3.74 -8.49
CA PRO A 141 0.86 -4.10 -9.87
C PRO A 141 0.53 -2.95 -10.82
N LEU A 142 1.34 -2.79 -11.85
CA LEU A 142 1.18 -1.72 -12.84
C LEU A 142 0.63 -2.26 -14.16
N PHE A 143 -0.42 -1.62 -14.69
CA PHE A 143 -1.03 -2.05 -15.95
C PHE A 143 -0.03 -2.01 -17.10
N VAL A 144 0.74 -0.93 -17.23
CA VAL A 144 1.65 -0.71 -18.36
C VAL A 144 2.85 -1.63 -18.30
N GLU A 145 3.49 -1.76 -17.13
CA GLU A 145 4.76 -2.44 -16.98
C GLU A 145 4.63 -3.94 -16.69
N GLU A 146 3.52 -4.36 -16.09
CA GLU A 146 3.40 -5.73 -15.58
C GLU A 146 2.24 -6.50 -16.20
N VAL A 147 1.05 -5.91 -16.34
CA VAL A 147 -0.14 -6.63 -16.83
C VAL A 147 -0.16 -6.68 -18.35
N TYR A 148 -0.03 -5.54 -19.02
CA TYR A 148 -0.13 -5.43 -20.47
C TYR A 148 0.93 -6.22 -21.24
N PRO A 149 2.22 -6.28 -20.83
CA PRO A 149 3.21 -7.13 -21.49
C PRO A 149 2.84 -8.61 -21.43
N VAL A 150 2.36 -9.10 -20.28
CA VAL A 150 1.93 -10.49 -20.12
C VAL A 150 0.68 -10.78 -20.96
N LEU A 151 -0.28 -9.86 -20.95
CA LEU A 151 -1.49 -9.96 -21.77
C LEU A 151 -1.17 -10.02 -23.27
N THR A 152 -0.18 -9.22 -23.72
CA THR A 152 0.25 -9.18 -25.11
C THR A 152 1.01 -10.45 -25.54
N GLU A 153 1.86 -10.98 -24.64
CA GLU A 153 2.71 -12.15 -24.93
C GLU A 153 1.93 -13.48 -24.82
N LYS A 154 1.10 -13.61 -23.77
CA LYS A 154 0.47 -14.88 -23.37
C LYS A 154 -1.04 -14.91 -23.57
N GLY A 155 -1.65 -13.78 -23.94
CA GLY A 155 -3.10 -13.67 -24.07
C GLY A 155 -3.82 -13.61 -22.71
N ILE A 156 -5.14 -13.56 -22.79
CA ILE A 156 -6.05 -13.47 -21.65
C ILE A 156 -5.98 -14.71 -20.75
N GLU A 157 -5.57 -15.84 -21.27
CA GLU A 157 -5.45 -17.10 -20.53
C GLU A 157 -4.45 -17.02 -19.37
N ALA A 158 -3.56 -16.04 -19.39
CA ALA A 158 -2.66 -15.74 -18.27
C ALA A 158 -3.40 -15.18 -17.04
N PHE A 159 -4.62 -14.70 -17.23
CA PHE A 159 -5.43 -14.04 -16.21
C PHE A 159 -6.82 -14.68 -16.11
N PRO A 160 -6.98 -15.74 -15.31
CA PRO A 160 -8.20 -16.53 -15.25
C PRO A 160 -9.45 -15.78 -14.74
N GLU A 161 -9.25 -14.61 -14.16
CA GLU A 161 -10.35 -13.75 -13.71
C GLU A 161 -11.01 -12.96 -14.84
N LEU A 162 -10.30 -12.76 -15.95
CA LEU A 162 -10.69 -11.86 -17.03
C LEU A 162 -11.57 -12.56 -18.09
N LEU A 163 -12.40 -11.77 -18.74
CA LEU A 163 -13.14 -12.11 -19.94
C LEU A 163 -12.62 -11.25 -21.12
N PRO A 164 -12.91 -11.62 -22.39
CA PRO A 164 -12.43 -10.88 -23.55
C PRO A 164 -12.70 -9.36 -23.52
N GLU A 165 -13.84 -8.95 -22.99
CA GLU A 165 -14.17 -7.52 -22.83
C GLU A 165 -13.27 -6.80 -21.83
N ASP A 166 -12.68 -7.48 -20.84
CA ASP A 166 -11.74 -6.92 -19.88
C ASP A 166 -10.37 -6.71 -20.51
N GLU A 167 -9.95 -7.60 -21.41
CA GLU A 167 -8.76 -7.42 -22.22
C GLU A 167 -8.85 -6.12 -23.04
N GLU A 168 -10.00 -5.87 -23.66
CA GLU A 168 -10.23 -4.65 -24.43
C GLU A 168 -10.11 -3.39 -23.57
N VAL A 169 -10.66 -3.41 -22.35
CA VAL A 169 -10.52 -2.31 -21.38
C VAL A 169 -9.04 -2.04 -21.04
N ILE A 170 -8.26 -3.08 -20.76
CA ILE A 170 -6.85 -2.94 -20.41
C ILE A 170 -6.03 -2.44 -21.61
N ARG A 171 -6.29 -2.97 -22.82
CA ARG A 171 -5.61 -2.54 -24.06
C ARG A 171 -5.89 -1.08 -24.35
N GLU A 172 -7.15 -0.69 -24.37
CA GLU A 172 -7.55 0.73 -24.57
C GLU A 172 -6.87 1.63 -23.56
N PHE A 173 -6.90 1.24 -22.26
CA PHE A 173 -6.28 2.03 -21.19
C PHE A 173 -4.79 2.28 -21.45
N VAL A 174 -4.04 1.25 -21.86
CA VAL A 174 -2.60 1.37 -22.07
C VAL A 174 -2.26 2.03 -23.41
N GLU A 175 -2.92 1.62 -24.51
CA GLU A 175 -2.61 2.07 -25.86
C GLU A 175 -3.01 3.54 -26.09
N GLU A 176 -4.09 3.98 -25.47
CA GLU A 176 -4.52 5.38 -25.50
C GLU A 176 -3.77 6.25 -24.46
N LYS A 177 -2.83 5.65 -23.71
CA LYS A 177 -2.02 6.33 -22.69
C LYS A 177 -2.87 7.01 -21.62
N HIS A 178 -3.94 6.36 -21.21
CA HIS A 178 -4.73 6.80 -20.08
C HIS A 178 -3.86 6.85 -18.81
N LEU A 179 -4.12 7.85 -17.98
CA LEU A 179 -3.44 7.97 -16.69
C LEU A 179 -4.17 7.15 -15.64
N ASP A 180 -3.42 6.39 -14.87
CA ASP A 180 -3.88 5.76 -13.64
C ASP A 180 -3.21 6.40 -12.43
N GLY A 181 -3.90 6.40 -11.30
CA GLY A 181 -3.38 6.97 -10.06
C GLY A 181 -4.46 6.97 -8.99
N HIS A 182 -4.32 7.89 -8.07
CA HIS A 182 -5.19 8.07 -6.92
C HIS A 182 -6.68 8.18 -7.33
N GLY A 183 -7.54 7.28 -6.84
CA GLY A 183 -8.94 7.16 -7.23
C GLY A 183 -9.17 6.66 -8.67
N GLY A 184 -8.12 6.20 -9.37
CA GLY A 184 -8.16 5.81 -10.77
C GLY A 184 -8.71 4.42 -11.04
N LEU A 185 -8.36 3.87 -12.21
CA LEU A 185 -8.89 2.58 -12.67
C LEU A 185 -8.52 1.44 -11.72
N LEU A 186 -7.26 1.39 -11.28
CA LEU A 186 -6.77 0.32 -10.41
C LEU A 186 -7.52 0.29 -9.08
N GLU A 187 -7.52 1.39 -8.34
CA GLU A 187 -8.16 1.45 -7.02
C GLU A 187 -9.68 1.26 -7.13
N THR A 188 -10.31 1.80 -8.18
CA THR A 188 -11.76 1.59 -8.40
C THR A 188 -12.06 0.11 -8.67
N CYS A 189 -11.25 -0.57 -9.48
CA CYS A 189 -11.39 -2.02 -9.72
C CYS A 189 -11.17 -2.82 -8.45
N LEU A 190 -10.13 -2.52 -7.67
CA LEU A 190 -9.85 -3.18 -6.39
C LEU A 190 -11.02 -3.03 -5.42
N MET A 191 -11.51 -1.80 -5.22
CA MET A 191 -12.64 -1.56 -4.34
C MET A 191 -13.93 -2.25 -4.81
N LEU A 192 -14.18 -2.37 -6.13
CA LEU A 192 -15.26 -3.18 -6.66
C LEU A 192 -15.10 -4.67 -6.36
N ALA A 193 -13.88 -5.16 -6.23
CA ALA A 193 -13.62 -6.55 -5.83
C ALA A 193 -13.74 -6.77 -4.32
N ILE A 194 -13.36 -5.78 -3.50
CA ILE A 194 -13.25 -5.86 -2.04
C ILE A 194 -14.56 -5.42 -1.35
N ARG A 195 -15.07 -4.24 -1.72
CA ARG A 195 -16.25 -3.59 -1.11
C ARG A 195 -17.13 -2.91 -2.16
N PRO A 196 -17.75 -3.67 -3.08
CA PRO A 196 -18.59 -3.11 -4.13
C PRO A 196 -19.77 -2.29 -3.59
N ASP A 197 -20.21 -2.56 -2.36
CA ASP A 197 -21.27 -1.84 -1.65
C ASP A 197 -20.90 -0.38 -1.32
N LEU A 198 -19.59 -0.04 -1.30
CA LEU A 198 -19.09 1.31 -1.01
C LEU A 198 -18.75 2.12 -2.27
N VAL A 199 -18.73 1.50 -3.45
CA VAL A 199 -18.36 2.17 -4.71
C VAL A 199 -19.58 2.77 -5.39
N LYS A 200 -19.48 4.03 -5.78
CA LYS A 200 -20.56 4.77 -6.46
C LYS A 200 -20.16 5.07 -7.91
N MET A 201 -20.31 4.06 -8.79
CA MET A 201 -19.91 4.18 -10.20
C MET A 201 -20.59 5.34 -10.96
N ASP A 202 -21.77 5.77 -10.51
CA ASP A 202 -22.47 6.93 -11.06
C ASP A 202 -21.82 8.28 -10.67
N ARG A 203 -20.77 8.27 -9.86
CA ARG A 203 -20.05 9.46 -9.36
C ARG A 203 -18.61 9.56 -9.87
N THR A 204 -18.14 8.64 -10.71
CA THR A 204 -16.74 8.64 -11.22
C THR A 204 -16.40 9.93 -11.95
N SER A 205 -17.33 10.48 -12.73
CA SER A 205 -17.14 11.72 -13.51
C SER A 205 -17.51 13.00 -12.75
N ALA A 206 -17.79 12.93 -11.44
CA ALA A 206 -18.24 14.10 -10.67
C ALA A 206 -17.15 15.18 -10.53
N VAL A 207 -15.88 14.78 -10.57
CA VAL A 207 -14.71 15.68 -10.56
C VAL A 207 -13.69 15.19 -11.59
N SER A 208 -12.95 16.14 -12.18
CA SER A 208 -11.87 15.77 -13.13
C SER A 208 -10.60 15.35 -12.39
N GLY A 209 -10.03 14.20 -12.77
CA GLY A 209 -8.72 13.73 -12.32
C GLY A 209 -7.56 14.14 -13.22
N LEU A 210 -7.81 15.01 -14.23
CA LEU A 210 -6.77 15.45 -15.15
C LEU A 210 -5.87 16.51 -14.50
N SER A 211 -4.57 16.44 -14.81
CA SER A 211 -3.58 17.41 -14.33
C SER A 211 -3.86 18.81 -14.84
N THR A 212 -3.67 19.80 -13.95
CA THR A 212 -3.67 21.23 -14.32
C THR A 212 -2.30 21.72 -14.77
N HIS A 213 -1.25 20.91 -14.64
CA HIS A 213 0.14 21.25 -14.98
C HIS A 213 0.73 22.45 -14.22
N ASN A 214 0.13 22.84 -13.09
CA ASN A 214 0.54 24.02 -12.31
C ASN A 214 1.94 23.89 -11.70
N ALA A 215 2.42 22.65 -11.46
CA ALA A 215 3.74 22.41 -10.89
C ALA A 215 4.82 22.08 -11.93
N ASP A 216 4.47 21.89 -13.21
CA ASP A 216 5.38 21.35 -14.23
C ASP A 216 6.63 22.21 -14.43
N ALA A 217 6.49 23.53 -14.46
CA ALA A 217 7.63 24.45 -14.58
C ALA A 217 8.60 24.35 -13.40
N LEU A 218 8.08 24.14 -12.17
CA LEU A 218 8.89 23.97 -10.97
C LEU A 218 9.65 22.64 -11.02
N ALA A 219 8.95 21.56 -11.39
CA ALA A 219 9.57 20.24 -11.55
C ALA A 219 10.64 20.23 -12.64
N ALA A 220 10.38 20.87 -13.79
CA ALA A 220 11.34 21.00 -14.88
C ALA A 220 12.61 21.80 -14.48
N ALA A 221 12.48 22.72 -13.49
CA ALA A 221 13.61 23.45 -12.92
C ALA A 221 14.40 22.64 -11.87
N GLY A 222 14.05 21.36 -11.63
CA GLY A 222 14.72 20.49 -10.66
C GLY A 222 14.26 20.69 -9.21
N LEU A 223 13.19 21.45 -8.98
CA LEU A 223 12.59 21.60 -7.67
C LEU A 223 11.71 20.38 -7.36
N SER A 224 11.55 20.05 -6.07
CA SER A 224 10.70 18.94 -5.63
C SER A 224 9.93 19.31 -4.36
N SER A 225 8.66 18.90 -4.32
CA SER A 225 7.81 19.01 -3.13
C SER A 225 6.64 18.02 -3.28
N THR A 226 6.18 17.45 -2.18
CA THR A 226 4.92 16.69 -2.17
C THR A 226 3.72 17.55 -2.59
N ALA A 227 3.80 18.87 -2.37
CA ALA A 227 2.78 19.82 -2.81
C ALA A 227 2.57 19.86 -4.33
N PHE A 228 3.53 19.38 -5.15
CA PHE A 228 3.41 19.40 -6.62
C PHE A 228 2.26 18.51 -7.12
N TRP A 229 2.05 17.37 -6.45
CA TRP A 229 0.90 16.54 -6.74
C TRP A 229 -0.42 17.30 -6.55
N TYR A 230 -0.59 18.00 -5.43
CA TYR A 230 -1.80 18.76 -5.11
C TYR A 230 -1.99 19.99 -6.01
N LEU A 231 -0.88 20.62 -6.44
CA LEU A 231 -0.94 21.71 -7.41
C LEU A 231 -1.45 21.23 -8.77
N ASN A 232 -1.06 20.00 -9.17
CA ASN A 232 -1.46 19.42 -10.42
C ASN A 232 -2.87 18.79 -10.39
N PHE A 233 -3.32 18.33 -9.20
CA PHE A 233 -4.63 17.69 -9.00
C PHE A 233 -5.46 18.40 -7.91
N PRO A 234 -5.83 19.69 -8.09
CA PRO A 234 -6.47 20.51 -7.04
C PRO A 234 -7.89 20.10 -6.70
N ASN A 235 -8.56 19.31 -7.56
CA ASN A 235 -9.90 18.80 -7.28
C ASN A 235 -9.94 17.79 -6.13
N GLY A 236 -8.77 17.42 -5.65
CA GLY A 236 -8.56 16.73 -4.39
C GLY A 236 -9.11 15.32 -4.36
N GLY A 237 -8.19 14.37 -4.37
CA GLY A 237 -8.56 12.98 -4.15
C GLY A 237 -8.97 12.23 -5.40
N PHE A 238 -8.59 12.70 -6.59
CA PHE A 238 -8.67 11.94 -7.81
C PHE A 238 -7.59 12.41 -8.79
N CYS A 239 -6.85 11.45 -9.33
CA CYS A 239 -5.80 11.68 -10.30
C CYS A 239 -5.84 10.56 -11.33
N GLY A 240 -6.07 10.92 -12.58
CA GLY A 240 -6.11 9.96 -13.68
C GLY A 240 -7.27 10.16 -14.63
N THR A 241 -7.41 9.21 -15.56
CA THR A 241 -8.54 9.11 -16.47
C THR A 241 -9.76 8.57 -15.72
N ASP A 242 -10.95 9.06 -16.04
CA ASP A 242 -12.20 8.66 -15.43
C ASP A 242 -12.37 7.11 -15.48
N PRO A 243 -12.53 6.42 -14.35
CA PRO A 243 -12.54 4.95 -14.27
C PRO A 243 -13.91 4.33 -14.63
N VAL A 244 -14.66 4.89 -15.57
CA VAL A 244 -16.01 4.42 -15.96
C VAL A 244 -16.07 2.95 -16.39
N LYS A 245 -14.94 2.39 -16.87
CA LYS A 245 -14.84 0.99 -17.28
C LYS A 245 -14.32 0.06 -16.18
N ALA A 246 -14.11 0.57 -14.97
CA ALA A 246 -13.69 -0.25 -13.85
C ALA A 246 -14.69 -1.37 -13.56
N ASN A 247 -14.18 -2.55 -13.23
CA ASN A 247 -15.02 -3.71 -12.94
C ASN A 247 -14.36 -4.69 -11.95
N THR A 248 -15.21 -5.54 -11.37
CA THR A 248 -14.83 -6.50 -10.34
C THR A 248 -13.82 -7.56 -10.83
N ARG A 249 -13.83 -7.97 -12.11
CA ARG A 249 -12.93 -9.01 -12.63
C ARG A 249 -11.49 -8.52 -12.71
N ILE A 250 -11.31 -7.32 -13.28
CA ILE A 250 -10.00 -6.64 -13.26
C ILE A 250 -9.54 -6.46 -11.81
N GLY A 251 -10.44 -6.03 -10.90
CA GLY A 251 -10.11 -5.87 -9.49
C GLY A 251 -9.66 -7.17 -8.81
N LYS A 252 -10.30 -8.32 -9.09
CA LYS A 252 -9.89 -9.62 -8.56
C LYS A 252 -8.51 -10.04 -9.08
N MET A 253 -8.24 -9.83 -10.36
CA MET A 253 -6.91 -10.05 -10.94
C MET A 253 -5.85 -9.20 -10.24
N MET A 254 -6.09 -7.89 -10.11
CA MET A 254 -5.15 -6.96 -9.48
C MET A 254 -4.93 -7.29 -8.01
N LEU A 255 -5.97 -7.68 -7.26
CA LEU A 255 -5.87 -8.13 -5.87
C LEU A 255 -4.98 -9.38 -5.73
N ARG A 256 -5.16 -10.38 -6.61
CA ARG A 256 -4.31 -11.58 -6.64
C ARG A 256 -2.86 -11.22 -6.95
N LEU A 257 -2.61 -10.43 -7.99
CA LEU A 257 -1.24 -10.01 -8.35
C LEU A 257 -0.57 -9.21 -7.22
N SER A 258 -1.31 -8.34 -6.54
CA SER A 258 -0.82 -7.62 -5.36
C SER A 258 -0.43 -8.57 -4.23
N ALA A 259 -1.27 -9.56 -3.95
CA ALA A 259 -0.98 -10.56 -2.91
C ALA A 259 0.23 -11.43 -3.28
N GLU A 260 0.40 -11.83 -4.53
CA GLU A 260 1.57 -12.58 -5.02
C GLU A 260 2.87 -11.76 -4.88
N LYS A 261 2.83 -10.45 -5.16
CA LYS A 261 3.96 -9.52 -4.93
C LYS A 261 4.26 -9.40 -3.42
N ALA A 262 3.23 -9.29 -2.60
CA ALA A 262 3.38 -9.26 -1.14
C ALA A 262 4.01 -10.56 -0.60
N VAL A 263 3.57 -11.72 -1.09
CA VAL A 263 4.16 -13.04 -0.75
C VAL A 263 5.64 -13.10 -1.14
N THR A 264 5.99 -12.57 -2.31
CA THR A 264 7.40 -12.49 -2.73
C THR A 264 8.23 -11.67 -1.76
N ALA A 265 7.73 -10.50 -1.32
CA ALA A 265 8.39 -9.67 -0.30
C ALA A 265 8.49 -10.38 1.06
N ILE A 266 7.42 -11.05 1.50
CA ILE A 266 7.38 -11.82 2.74
C ILE A 266 8.46 -12.92 2.74
N ARG A 267 8.52 -13.74 1.68
CA ARG A 267 9.52 -14.82 1.53
C ARG A 267 10.94 -14.26 1.52
N ALA A 268 11.18 -13.23 0.72
CA ALA A 268 12.49 -12.57 0.67
C ALA A 268 12.92 -12.05 2.06
N PHE A 269 11.99 -11.50 2.85
CA PHE A 269 12.31 -11.03 4.20
C PHE A 269 12.56 -12.17 5.18
N LYS A 270 11.87 -13.28 5.08
CA LYS A 270 12.14 -14.48 5.89
C LYS A 270 13.53 -15.08 5.59
N GLU A 271 13.86 -15.19 4.31
CA GLU A 271 15.08 -15.90 3.85
C GLU A 271 16.37 -15.08 4.01
N ASN A 272 16.31 -13.74 3.87
CA ASN A 272 17.49 -12.87 3.79
C ASN A 272 17.64 -11.95 5.01
N THR A 273 17.63 -12.54 6.20
CA THR A 273 17.65 -11.75 7.45
C THR A 273 19.00 -11.65 8.13
N ASN A 274 19.99 -12.49 7.77
CA ASN A 274 21.28 -12.55 8.46
C ASN A 274 22.07 -11.26 8.33
N GLU A 275 22.12 -10.66 7.13
CA GLU A 275 22.82 -9.39 6.88
C GLU A 275 22.13 -8.22 7.57
N LEU A 276 20.79 -8.20 7.55
CA LEU A 276 19.99 -7.19 8.26
C LEU A 276 20.20 -7.31 9.76
N LYS A 277 20.22 -8.53 10.30
CA LYS A 277 20.52 -8.78 11.72
C LYS A 277 21.92 -8.33 12.08
N ALA A 278 22.94 -8.67 11.29
CA ALA A 278 24.31 -8.25 11.52
C ALA A 278 24.49 -6.72 11.47
N LEU A 279 23.75 -6.03 10.61
CA LEU A 279 23.74 -4.57 10.57
C LEU A 279 23.10 -4.01 11.84
N LEU A 280 21.96 -4.53 12.27
CA LEU A 280 21.24 -4.12 13.46
C LEU A 280 22.11 -4.34 14.72
N ASP A 281 22.78 -5.51 14.85
CA ASP A 281 23.67 -5.83 15.96
C ASP A 281 24.84 -4.82 16.06
N ARG A 282 25.42 -4.40 14.92
CA ARG A 282 26.47 -3.36 14.90
C ARG A 282 25.95 -2.00 15.36
N LYS A 283 24.76 -1.59 14.90
CA LYS A 283 24.11 -0.32 15.32
C LYS A 283 23.79 -0.35 16.81
N ASN A 284 23.22 -1.45 17.30
CA ASN A 284 22.92 -1.65 18.72
C ASN A 284 24.17 -1.62 19.60
N ALA A 285 25.27 -2.23 19.15
CA ALA A 285 26.55 -2.17 19.88
C ALA A 285 27.09 -0.73 20.00
N PHE A 286 26.86 0.11 18.99
CA PHE A 286 27.22 1.54 19.07
C PHE A 286 26.36 2.27 20.11
N HIS A 287 25.05 2.05 20.12
CA HIS A 287 24.13 2.71 21.06
C HIS A 287 24.35 2.28 22.52
N ARG A 288 24.74 1.02 22.76
CA ARG A 288 25.02 0.50 24.10
C ARG A 288 26.35 1.01 24.70
N LYS A 289 27.21 1.65 23.89
CA LYS A 289 28.47 2.28 24.34
C LYS A 289 28.34 3.74 24.74
N LYS A 290 27.20 4.35 24.46
CA LYS A 290 26.84 5.71 24.91
C LYS A 290 26.10 5.66 26.23
#